data_d189293c14e662c3c9076fb2c8236095
#
_entry.id   d189293c14e662c3c9076fb2c8236095
#
_cell.length_a   1.000
_cell.length_b   1.000
_cell.length_c   1.000
_cell.angle_alpha   90.00
_cell.angle_beta   90.00
_cell.angle_gamma   90.00
#
_symmetry.space_group_name_H-M   'P 1'
#
loop_
_entity.id
_entity.type
_entity.pdbx_description
1 polymer ?
#
loop_
_entity_poly.entity_id
_entity_poly.type
_entity_poly.pdbx_seq_one_letter_code
_entity_poly.pdbx_strand_id
1 'polypeptide(L)'
;MNLKGLVHRELGEGMTEKELAEAIGVPLRTLTNILSGRNPRDHAIWDKFAQYFRMDADFLRTGEPAHARTTVELPENSRHSAAGDIRKIPLLQWQDIGQIATTKTLPAVLHAEAVVEATDVPGARTFALKVRDDSMEPLFSDGEMIFVNPDLDCKPGDYVIAHGRDHGADAVLLRQIKRMGSQCMLHPLNRKYDDLPVTNQDAVWGKVVRLRKNL
;
A
#
# COMPACT_ATOMS: atom_id res chain seq x y z
N MET A 1 -1.09 -11.64 11.13
CA MET A 1 -2.32 -12.48 11.30
C MET A 1 -1.87 -13.92 11.23
N ASN A 2 -2.30 -14.84 12.12
CA ASN A 2 -1.83 -16.23 12.12
C ASN A 2 -2.98 -17.20 11.81
N LEU A 3 -2.66 -18.40 11.36
CA LEU A 3 -3.64 -19.43 10.98
C LEU A 3 -4.66 -19.73 12.09
N LYS A 4 -4.23 -19.77 13.34
CA LYS A 4 -5.11 -19.97 14.49
C LYS A 4 -6.18 -18.88 14.59
N GLY A 5 -5.83 -17.62 14.36
CA GLY A 5 -6.77 -16.49 14.39
C GLY A 5 -7.82 -16.55 13.28
N LEU A 6 -7.43 -17.01 12.08
CA LEU A 6 -8.34 -17.22 10.94
C LEU A 6 -9.36 -18.32 11.28
N VAL A 7 -8.88 -19.46 11.78
CA VAL A 7 -9.74 -20.58 12.17
C VAL A 7 -10.71 -20.19 13.30
N HIS A 8 -10.26 -19.42 14.30
CA HIS A 8 -11.15 -18.93 15.36
C HIS A 8 -12.25 -18.01 14.84
N ARG A 9 -11.97 -17.19 13.84
CA ARG A 9 -12.96 -16.28 13.24
C ARG A 9 -14.08 -17.06 12.56
N GLU A 10 -13.74 -18.06 11.75
CA GLU A 10 -14.73 -18.91 11.07
C GLU A 10 -15.64 -19.66 12.08
N LEU A 11 -15.04 -20.18 13.16
CA LEU A 11 -15.81 -20.82 14.23
C LEU A 11 -16.72 -19.82 14.99
N GLY A 12 -16.30 -18.56 15.09
CA GLY A 12 -17.11 -17.48 15.68
C GLY A 12 -18.30 -17.05 14.83
N GLU A 13 -18.31 -17.34 13.53
CA GLU A 13 -19.40 -17.10 12.58
C GLU A 13 -20.47 -18.22 12.58
N GLY A 14 -20.36 -19.21 13.50
CA GLY A 14 -21.37 -20.25 13.74
C GLY A 14 -21.09 -21.60 13.09
N MET A 15 -19.93 -21.78 12.48
CA MET A 15 -19.49 -23.06 11.91
C MET A 15 -18.87 -23.95 12.99
N THR A 16 -19.17 -25.25 12.97
CA THR A 16 -18.54 -26.21 13.89
C THR A 16 -17.14 -26.61 13.40
N GLU A 17 -16.29 -27.08 14.33
CA GLU A 17 -14.94 -27.57 13.97
C GLU A 17 -14.98 -28.70 12.92
N LYS A 18 -16.01 -29.53 12.97
CA LYS A 18 -16.17 -30.64 12.03
C LYS A 18 -16.53 -30.15 10.63
N GLU A 19 -17.47 -29.23 10.52
CA GLU A 19 -17.88 -28.63 9.25
C GLU A 19 -16.74 -27.86 8.62
N LEU A 20 -15.98 -27.09 9.41
CA LEU A 20 -14.82 -26.35 8.92
C LEU A 20 -13.70 -27.31 8.44
N ALA A 21 -13.45 -28.41 9.18
CA ALA A 21 -12.46 -29.41 8.77
C ALA A 21 -12.84 -30.09 7.43
N GLU A 22 -14.12 -30.40 7.24
CA GLU A 22 -14.66 -30.95 6.00
C GLU A 22 -14.57 -29.93 4.84
N ALA A 23 -14.93 -28.68 5.09
CA ALA A 23 -14.87 -27.61 4.09
C ALA A 23 -13.44 -27.33 3.60
N ILE A 24 -12.45 -27.38 4.49
CA ILE A 24 -11.04 -27.21 4.14
C ILE A 24 -10.45 -28.51 3.52
N GLY A 25 -11.06 -29.66 3.80
CA GLY A 25 -10.57 -30.97 3.36
C GLY A 25 -9.38 -31.48 4.19
N VAL A 26 -9.36 -31.18 5.49
CA VAL A 26 -8.32 -31.63 6.43
C VAL A 26 -8.93 -32.51 7.54
N PRO A 27 -8.15 -33.41 8.15
CA PRO A 27 -8.62 -34.18 9.30
C PRO A 27 -8.99 -33.25 10.49
N LEU A 28 -10.06 -33.56 11.19
CA LEU A 28 -10.50 -32.79 12.39
C LEU A 28 -9.36 -32.61 13.40
N ARG A 29 -8.55 -33.65 13.61
CA ARG A 29 -7.37 -33.61 14.49
C ARG A 29 -6.36 -32.53 14.09
N THR A 30 -6.25 -32.22 12.80
CA THR A 30 -5.38 -31.16 12.31
C THR A 30 -5.90 -29.80 12.74
N LEU A 31 -7.21 -29.58 12.61
CA LEU A 31 -7.85 -28.34 13.05
C LEU A 31 -7.72 -28.12 14.56
N THR A 32 -7.99 -29.18 15.36
CA THR A 32 -7.83 -29.13 16.84
C THR A 32 -6.36 -28.85 17.25
N ASN A 33 -5.38 -29.39 16.53
CA ASN A 33 -3.97 -29.07 16.76
C ASN A 33 -3.65 -27.59 16.51
N ILE A 34 -4.19 -27.00 15.43
CA ILE A 34 -4.00 -25.59 15.11
C ILE A 34 -4.63 -24.69 16.17
N LEU A 35 -5.82 -25.02 16.64
CA LEU A 35 -6.49 -24.33 17.73
C LEU A 35 -5.69 -24.39 19.03
N SER A 36 -5.00 -25.50 19.29
CA SER A 36 -4.06 -25.66 20.40
C SER A 36 -2.71 -24.95 20.19
N GLY A 37 -2.52 -24.23 19.07
CA GLY A 37 -1.31 -23.48 18.75
C GLY A 37 -0.20 -24.32 18.11
N ARG A 38 -0.49 -25.52 17.62
CA ARG A 38 0.47 -26.38 16.91
C ARG A 38 0.27 -26.23 15.41
N ASN A 39 1.28 -25.75 14.73
CA ASN A 39 1.24 -25.62 13.26
C ASN A 39 1.44 -26.95 12.55
N PRO A 40 0.76 -27.16 11.40
CA PRO A 40 0.97 -28.33 10.55
C PRO A 40 2.43 -28.44 10.08
N ARG A 41 2.96 -29.67 10.06
CA ARG A 41 4.30 -29.94 9.53
C ARG A 41 4.29 -30.26 8.03
N ASP A 42 3.16 -30.67 7.50
CA ASP A 42 2.97 -31.05 6.12
C ASP A 42 2.56 -29.83 5.28
N HIS A 43 3.31 -29.58 4.20
CA HIS A 43 3.05 -28.49 3.26
C HIS A 43 1.70 -28.62 2.56
N ALA A 44 1.27 -29.82 2.21
CA ALA A 44 -0.02 -30.04 1.56
C ALA A 44 -1.23 -29.60 2.42
N ILE A 45 -1.07 -29.54 3.74
CA ILE A 45 -2.09 -29.03 4.65
C ILE A 45 -2.17 -27.50 4.55
N TRP A 46 -1.03 -26.82 4.45
CA TRP A 46 -1.00 -25.37 4.28
C TRP A 46 -1.65 -24.93 2.97
N ASP A 47 -1.46 -25.71 1.88
CA ASP A 47 -2.07 -25.44 0.57
C ASP A 47 -3.60 -25.50 0.65
N LYS A 48 -4.16 -26.45 1.41
CA LYS A 48 -5.60 -26.57 1.62
C LYS A 48 -6.18 -25.38 2.39
N PHE A 49 -5.51 -24.94 3.44
CA PHE A 49 -5.90 -23.71 4.15
C PHE A 49 -5.79 -22.47 3.28
N ALA A 50 -4.72 -22.39 2.47
CA ALA A 50 -4.49 -21.32 1.52
C ALA A 50 -5.62 -21.21 0.49
N GLN A 51 -6.05 -22.35 -0.04
CA GLN A 51 -7.15 -22.42 -1.00
C GLN A 51 -8.49 -22.01 -0.38
N TYR A 52 -8.78 -22.47 0.83
CA TYR A 52 -10.02 -22.16 1.54
C TYR A 52 -10.10 -20.65 1.89
N PHE A 53 -9.04 -20.09 2.49
CA PHE A 53 -8.99 -18.69 2.88
C PHE A 53 -8.64 -17.74 1.72
N ARG A 54 -8.40 -18.27 0.51
CA ARG A 54 -7.92 -17.52 -0.67
C ARG A 54 -6.68 -16.69 -0.35
N MET A 55 -5.75 -17.29 0.37
CA MET A 55 -4.50 -16.69 0.82
C MET A 55 -3.32 -17.53 0.36
N ASP A 56 -2.15 -16.95 0.38
CA ASP A 56 -0.93 -17.68 0.05
C ASP A 56 -0.52 -18.63 1.19
N ALA A 57 -0.05 -19.85 0.84
CA ALA A 57 0.31 -20.88 1.81
C ALA A 57 1.53 -20.51 2.66
N ASP A 58 2.51 -19.83 2.07
CA ASP A 58 3.69 -19.36 2.78
C ASP A 58 3.35 -18.22 3.73
N PHE A 59 2.44 -17.34 3.33
CA PHE A 59 1.89 -16.31 4.22
C PHE A 59 1.20 -16.89 5.46
N LEU A 60 0.38 -17.91 5.27
CA LEU A 60 -0.28 -18.58 6.39
C LEU A 60 0.70 -19.27 7.34
N ARG A 61 1.82 -19.75 6.81
CA ARG A 61 2.85 -20.49 7.56
C ARG A 61 3.80 -19.59 8.32
N THR A 62 4.27 -18.51 7.69
CA THR A 62 5.32 -17.63 8.23
C THR A 62 4.78 -16.34 8.82
N GLY A 63 3.56 -15.95 8.45
CA GLY A 63 3.02 -14.61 8.71
C GLY A 63 3.60 -13.54 7.79
N GLU A 64 4.50 -13.92 6.90
CA GLU A 64 5.12 -13.05 5.90
C GLU A 64 4.54 -13.36 4.52
N PRO A 65 4.14 -12.38 3.72
CA PRO A 65 3.59 -12.61 2.39
C PRO A 65 4.64 -13.33 1.50
N ALA A 66 4.22 -14.36 0.78
CA ALA A 66 5.07 -15.20 -0.10
C ALA A 66 5.85 -14.43 -1.16
N HIS A 67 5.48 -13.19 -1.41
CA HIS A 67 6.13 -12.33 -2.40
C HIS A 67 7.46 -11.73 -1.93
N ALA A 68 7.86 -11.99 -0.69
CA ALA A 68 9.26 -11.78 -0.29
C ALA A 68 10.24 -12.71 -1.05
N ARG A 69 9.72 -13.62 -1.90
CA ARG A 69 10.53 -14.56 -2.68
C ARG A 69 10.44 -14.42 -4.21
N THR A 70 9.60 -13.57 -4.75
CA THR A 70 9.92 -13.02 -6.05
C THR A 70 10.95 -11.93 -5.75
N THR A 71 12.17 -12.37 -5.63
CA THR A 71 13.36 -11.55 -5.63
C THR A 71 13.40 -10.80 -6.96
N VAL A 72 12.67 -9.71 -7.03
CA VAL A 72 13.30 -8.54 -7.59
C VAL A 72 14.28 -8.16 -6.49
N GLU A 73 15.51 -8.63 -6.60
CA GLU A 73 16.62 -8.08 -5.84
C GLU A 73 16.55 -6.57 -6.02
N LEU A 74 16.01 -5.90 -5.03
CA LEU A 74 16.20 -4.46 -4.91
C LEU A 74 17.70 -4.34 -4.66
N PRO A 75 18.47 -3.75 -5.57
CA PRO A 75 19.90 -3.59 -5.37
C PRO A 75 20.12 -2.82 -4.08
N GLU A 76 20.86 -3.41 -3.15
CA GLU A 76 21.25 -2.85 -1.84
C GLU A 76 22.10 -1.58 -1.94
N ASN A 77 22.13 -0.88 -3.06
CA ASN A 77 22.93 0.31 -3.27
C ASN A 77 22.14 1.45 -3.89
N SER A 78 21.26 2.06 -3.07
CA SER A 78 20.67 3.37 -3.41
C SER A 78 21.61 4.54 -3.09
N ARG A 79 22.92 4.38 -3.33
CA ARG A 79 23.83 5.51 -3.36
C ARG A 79 23.97 5.92 -4.82
N HIS A 80 23.29 7.00 -5.19
CA HIS A 80 23.46 7.72 -6.47
C HIS A 80 23.29 6.83 -7.70
N SER A 81 22.05 6.64 -8.17
CA SER A 81 21.82 6.21 -9.54
C SER A 81 22.44 7.25 -10.46
N ALA A 82 23.42 6.84 -11.26
CA ALA A 82 23.92 7.66 -12.34
C ALA A 82 22.78 8.03 -13.29
N ALA A 83 22.76 9.25 -13.80
CA ALA A 83 21.76 9.71 -14.73
C ALA A 83 21.64 8.71 -15.90
N GLY A 84 20.46 8.06 -16.03
CA GLY A 84 20.17 7.19 -17.18
C GLY A 84 19.61 5.80 -16.90
N ASP A 85 19.63 5.30 -15.66
CA ASP A 85 19.08 3.98 -15.37
C ASP A 85 17.54 3.96 -15.46
N ILE A 86 17.01 3.14 -16.37
CA ILE A 86 15.58 2.90 -16.53
C ILE A 86 15.12 2.03 -15.34
N ARG A 87 14.20 2.57 -14.55
CA ARG A 87 13.61 1.87 -13.42
C ARG A 87 12.17 1.49 -13.69
N LYS A 88 11.77 0.33 -13.24
CA LYS A 88 10.40 -0.15 -13.26
C LYS A 88 9.70 0.30 -11.98
N ILE A 89 8.74 1.21 -12.11
CA ILE A 89 8.00 1.83 -11.01
C ILE A 89 6.57 1.31 -11.03
N PRO A 90 6.03 0.77 -9.91
CA PRO A 90 4.65 0.30 -9.85
C PRO A 90 3.68 1.47 -9.99
N LEU A 91 2.70 1.35 -10.87
CA LEU A 91 1.56 2.25 -10.97
C LEU A 91 0.46 1.76 -10.05
N LEU A 92 0.12 2.56 -9.05
CA LEU A 92 -0.87 2.24 -8.03
C LEU A 92 -2.20 2.95 -8.30
N GLN A 93 -3.26 2.45 -7.67
CA GLN A 93 -4.54 3.13 -7.61
C GLN A 93 -4.66 3.93 -6.30
N TRP A 94 -5.46 5.00 -6.33
CA TRP A 94 -5.67 5.87 -5.15
C TRP A 94 -6.27 5.12 -3.96
N GLN A 95 -7.11 4.12 -4.20
CA GLN A 95 -7.68 3.28 -3.15
C GLN A 95 -6.65 2.43 -2.41
N ASP A 96 -5.55 2.03 -3.08
CA ASP A 96 -4.50 1.20 -2.49
C ASP A 96 -3.63 2.01 -1.52
N ILE A 97 -3.51 3.33 -1.76
CA ILE A 97 -2.73 4.23 -0.90
C ILE A 97 -3.32 4.31 0.52
N GLY A 98 -4.64 4.27 0.66
CA GLY A 98 -5.31 4.26 1.97
C GLY A 98 -4.91 3.06 2.85
N GLN A 99 -4.62 1.91 2.24
CA GLN A 99 -4.16 0.72 2.94
C GLN A 99 -2.68 0.82 3.36
N ILE A 100 -1.85 1.48 2.54
CA ILE A 100 -0.43 1.71 2.83
C ILE A 100 -0.23 2.57 4.08
N ALA A 101 -1.07 3.58 4.27
CA ALA A 101 -0.97 4.49 5.41
C ALA A 101 -1.18 3.80 6.76
N THR A 102 -2.04 2.78 6.79
CA THR A 102 -2.33 2.02 8.02
C THR A 102 -1.19 1.10 8.40
N THR A 103 -0.41 0.62 7.45
CA THR A 103 0.62 -0.40 7.69
C THR A 103 2.04 0.16 7.75
N LYS A 104 2.26 1.44 7.35
CA LYS A 104 3.58 2.07 7.14
C LYS A 104 4.56 1.25 6.28
N THR A 105 4.03 0.24 5.64
CA THR A 105 4.77 -0.67 4.76
C THR A 105 4.13 -0.57 3.39
N LEU A 106 4.90 -0.24 2.36
CA LEU A 106 4.48 -0.53 1.00
C LEU A 106 4.22 -2.02 0.97
N PRO A 107 2.99 -2.49 0.79
CA PRO A 107 2.75 -3.91 0.64
C PRO A 107 3.62 -4.37 -0.52
N ALA A 108 4.38 -5.45 -0.31
CA ALA A 108 5.17 -6.08 -1.37
C ALA A 108 4.26 -6.58 -2.52
N VAL A 109 2.96 -6.53 -2.30
CA VAL A 109 1.88 -6.85 -3.25
C VAL A 109 0.82 -5.77 -3.17
N LEU A 110 1.17 -4.61 -3.66
CA LEU A 110 0.14 -3.77 -4.23
C LEU A 110 -0.27 -4.40 -5.55
N HIS A 111 -1.54 -4.48 -5.80
CA HIS A 111 -2.05 -4.74 -7.13
C HIS A 111 -1.65 -3.56 -8.00
N ALA A 112 -0.38 -3.55 -8.43
CA ALA A 112 0.08 -2.57 -9.40
C ALA A 112 -0.75 -2.79 -10.67
N GLU A 113 -1.55 -1.81 -11.04
CA GLU A 113 -2.34 -1.84 -12.28
C GLU A 113 -1.41 -2.06 -13.48
N ALA A 114 -0.21 -1.52 -13.40
CA ALA A 114 0.83 -1.64 -14.40
C ALA A 114 2.21 -1.28 -13.81
N VAL A 115 3.25 -1.54 -14.57
CA VAL A 115 4.61 -1.08 -14.28
C VAL A 115 4.98 0.00 -15.29
N VAL A 116 5.47 1.12 -14.81
CA VAL A 116 5.89 2.27 -15.63
C VAL A 116 7.40 2.39 -15.63
N GLU A 117 7.99 2.53 -16.79
CA GLU A 117 9.41 2.81 -16.91
C GLU A 117 9.69 4.31 -16.71
N ALA A 118 10.64 4.62 -15.85
CA ALA A 118 11.08 5.97 -15.59
C ALA A 118 12.59 6.04 -15.34
N THR A 119 13.21 7.11 -15.81
CA THR A 119 14.59 7.49 -15.51
C THR A 119 14.57 8.58 -14.44
N ASP A 120 15.67 8.73 -13.70
CA ASP A 120 15.88 9.85 -12.76
C ASP A 120 14.79 9.99 -11.66
N VAL A 121 14.22 8.88 -11.22
CA VAL A 121 13.27 8.86 -10.12
C VAL A 121 13.95 8.30 -8.87
N PRO A 122 14.14 9.10 -7.80
CA PRO A 122 14.87 8.69 -6.62
C PRO A 122 14.06 7.77 -5.73
N GLY A 123 14.76 6.88 -5.00
CA GLY A 123 14.22 6.05 -3.92
C GLY A 123 13.63 4.71 -4.35
N ALA A 124 13.99 3.66 -3.62
CA ALA A 124 13.61 2.28 -3.94
C ALA A 124 12.09 2.04 -3.83
N ARG A 125 11.40 2.76 -2.92
CA ARG A 125 9.97 2.62 -2.66
C ARG A 125 9.09 3.59 -3.44
N THR A 126 9.66 4.28 -4.44
CA THR A 126 8.89 5.19 -5.29
C THR A 126 7.83 4.42 -6.07
N PHE A 127 6.63 4.97 -6.12
CA PHE A 127 5.49 4.49 -6.89
C PHE A 127 4.92 5.60 -7.78
N ALA A 128 4.13 5.23 -8.77
CA ALA A 128 3.44 6.15 -9.66
C ALA A 128 1.94 6.17 -9.37
N LEU A 129 1.31 7.32 -9.59
CA LEU A 129 -0.15 7.52 -9.56
C LEU A 129 -0.56 8.34 -10.78
N LYS A 130 -1.77 8.12 -11.26
CA LYS A 130 -2.42 9.06 -12.19
C LYS A 130 -3.08 10.17 -11.37
N VAL A 131 -2.84 11.41 -11.75
CA VAL A 131 -3.55 12.56 -11.18
C VAL A 131 -5.05 12.37 -11.43
N ARG A 132 -5.84 12.62 -10.40
CA ARG A 132 -7.30 12.63 -10.49
C ARG A 132 -7.79 14.00 -10.06
N ASP A 133 -8.89 14.44 -10.62
CA ASP A 133 -9.53 15.74 -10.40
C ASP A 133 -8.70 16.98 -10.83
N ASP A 134 -9.32 18.14 -10.76
CA ASP A 134 -8.75 19.42 -11.17
C ASP A 134 -8.21 20.25 -10.00
N SER A 135 -8.13 19.69 -8.79
CA SER A 135 -7.76 20.45 -7.58
C SER A 135 -6.32 21.01 -7.61
N MET A 136 -5.47 20.43 -8.41
CA MET A 136 -4.07 20.83 -8.52
C MET A 136 -3.73 21.46 -9.87
N GLU A 137 -4.74 21.81 -10.65
CA GLU A 137 -4.55 22.63 -11.85
C GLU A 137 -4.05 24.06 -11.52
N PRO A 138 -3.25 24.64 -12.38
CA PRO A 138 -2.86 24.20 -13.74
C PRO A 138 -1.59 23.34 -13.77
N LEU A 139 -0.96 23.05 -12.64
CA LEU A 139 0.34 22.35 -12.64
C LEU A 139 0.18 20.85 -12.88
N PHE A 140 -0.81 20.24 -12.26
CA PHE A 140 -1.14 18.82 -12.38
C PHE A 140 -2.55 18.71 -12.97
N SER A 141 -2.63 18.15 -14.17
CA SER A 141 -3.91 17.94 -14.85
C SER A 141 -4.38 16.49 -14.70
N ASP A 142 -5.69 16.27 -14.77
CA ASP A 142 -6.28 14.94 -14.67
C ASP A 142 -5.65 13.98 -15.70
N GLY A 143 -5.36 12.75 -15.27
CA GLY A 143 -4.74 11.72 -16.09
C GLY A 143 -3.22 11.83 -16.24
N GLU A 144 -2.57 12.94 -15.89
CA GLU A 144 -1.11 13.03 -15.85
C GLU A 144 -0.54 12.08 -14.81
N MET A 145 0.73 11.71 -14.98
CA MET A 145 1.39 10.74 -14.08
C MET A 145 2.35 11.45 -13.13
N ILE A 146 2.21 11.16 -11.83
CA ILE A 146 3.12 11.61 -10.80
C ILE A 146 3.89 10.44 -10.20
N PHE A 147 5.14 10.70 -9.80
CA PHE A 147 5.98 9.76 -9.08
C PHE A 147 6.13 10.24 -7.65
N VAL A 148 5.87 9.37 -6.70
CA VAL A 148 5.79 9.67 -5.28
C VAL A 148 6.82 8.85 -4.52
N ASN A 149 7.66 9.50 -3.73
CA ASN A 149 8.61 8.84 -2.86
C ASN A 149 8.17 8.99 -1.39
N PRO A 150 7.84 7.88 -0.72
CA PRO A 150 7.39 7.89 0.68
C PRO A 150 8.51 8.06 1.70
N ASP A 151 9.79 7.97 1.27
CA ASP A 151 10.95 8.00 2.17
C ASP A 151 11.53 9.41 2.37
N LEU A 152 11.06 10.38 1.59
CA LEU A 152 11.56 11.73 1.66
C LEU A 152 10.80 12.58 2.66
N ASP A 153 11.55 13.36 3.44
CA ASP A 153 10.96 14.39 4.30
C ASP A 153 10.23 15.43 3.47
N CYS A 154 9.03 15.78 3.94
CA CYS A 154 8.18 16.77 3.30
C CYS A 154 8.29 18.12 4.00
N LYS A 155 8.43 19.19 3.20
CA LYS A 155 8.62 20.57 3.69
C LYS A 155 7.58 21.50 3.05
N PRO A 156 7.30 22.66 3.66
CA PRO A 156 6.49 23.69 3.03
C PRO A 156 7.00 24.02 1.62
N GLY A 157 6.11 24.02 0.65
CA GLY A 157 6.38 24.17 -0.77
C GLY A 157 6.36 22.85 -1.55
N ASP A 158 6.52 21.70 -0.89
CA ASP A 158 6.49 20.39 -1.55
C ASP A 158 5.05 19.97 -1.93
N TYR A 159 4.95 19.23 -3.03
CA TYR A 159 3.72 18.55 -3.42
C TYR A 159 3.73 17.14 -2.82
N VAL A 160 2.61 16.75 -2.22
CA VAL A 160 2.53 15.52 -1.43
C VAL A 160 1.24 14.76 -1.69
N ILE A 161 1.31 13.47 -1.46
CA ILE A 161 0.13 12.64 -1.26
C ILE A 161 -0.14 12.61 0.24
N ALA A 162 -1.34 13.00 0.61
CA ALA A 162 -1.73 13.10 2.00
C ALA A 162 -3.15 12.62 2.24
N HIS A 163 -3.41 12.20 3.48
CA HIS A 163 -4.75 11.95 3.97
C HIS A 163 -5.37 13.26 4.46
N GLY A 164 -6.57 13.54 4.02
CA GLY A 164 -7.32 14.72 4.44
C GLY A 164 -8.81 14.43 4.48
N ARG A 165 -9.58 15.40 4.95
CA ARG A 165 -11.05 15.37 4.88
C ARG A 165 -11.51 16.31 3.81
N ASP A 166 -11.93 15.76 2.69
CA ASP A 166 -12.51 16.54 1.61
C ASP A 166 -14.04 16.37 1.62
N HIS A 167 -14.76 17.49 1.64
CA HIS A 167 -16.23 17.51 1.74
C HIS A 167 -16.80 16.62 2.86
N GLY A 168 -16.09 16.50 3.99
CA GLY A 168 -16.53 15.73 5.15
C GLY A 168 -16.20 14.22 5.10
N ALA A 169 -15.64 13.73 3.99
CA ALA A 169 -15.20 12.35 3.83
C ALA A 169 -13.67 12.23 3.91
N ASP A 170 -13.19 11.14 4.50
CA ASP A 170 -11.77 10.82 4.50
C ASP A 170 -11.30 10.48 3.08
N ALA A 171 -10.27 11.14 2.61
CA ALA A 171 -9.77 11.00 1.25
C ALA A 171 -8.25 11.07 1.18
N VAL A 172 -7.70 10.40 0.17
CA VAL A 172 -6.30 10.57 -0.23
C VAL A 172 -6.23 11.69 -1.27
N LEU A 173 -5.38 12.66 -1.04
CA LEU A 173 -5.35 13.91 -1.81
C LEU A 173 -3.93 14.20 -2.30
N LEU A 174 -3.83 14.79 -3.49
CA LEU A 174 -2.62 15.48 -3.97
C LEU A 174 -2.75 16.96 -3.59
N ARG A 175 -1.82 17.48 -2.80
CA ARG A 175 -1.83 18.88 -2.32
C ARG A 175 -0.41 19.44 -2.21
N GLN A 176 -0.29 20.74 -2.10
CA GLN A 176 0.94 21.40 -1.72
C GLN A 176 0.95 21.65 -0.20
N ILE A 177 2.06 21.34 0.46
CA ILE A 177 2.22 21.76 1.87
C ILE A 177 2.50 23.27 1.89
N LYS A 178 1.68 24.02 2.58
CA LYS A 178 1.91 25.43 2.88
C LYS A 178 1.97 25.68 4.37
N ARG A 179 2.83 26.59 4.79
CA ARG A 179 2.85 27.07 6.17
C ARG A 179 1.99 28.33 6.28
N MET A 180 1.02 28.30 7.18
CA MET A 180 0.18 29.43 7.54
C MET A 180 0.32 29.71 9.04
N GLY A 181 1.15 30.70 9.39
CA GLY A 181 1.53 30.93 10.80
C GLY A 181 2.29 29.75 11.40
N SER A 182 1.76 29.19 12.48
CA SER A 182 2.32 28.01 13.16
C SER A 182 1.85 26.67 12.60
N GLN A 183 0.86 26.66 11.70
CA GLN A 183 0.25 25.44 11.18
C GLN A 183 0.70 25.16 9.75
N CYS A 184 0.74 23.86 9.40
CA CYS A 184 0.87 23.41 8.03
C CYS A 184 -0.52 23.09 7.46
N MET A 185 -0.73 23.47 6.20
CA MET A 185 -1.96 23.27 5.46
C MET A 185 -1.67 22.46 4.20
N LEU A 186 -2.62 21.64 3.81
CA LEU A 186 -2.69 21.00 2.50
C LEU A 186 -3.43 21.95 1.56
N HIS A 187 -2.68 22.60 0.68
CA HIS A 187 -3.16 23.66 -0.21
C HIS A 187 -3.42 23.13 -1.61
N PRO A 188 -4.63 23.26 -2.15
CA PRO A 188 -4.91 23.04 -3.56
C PRO A 188 -4.35 24.20 -4.39
N LEU A 189 -3.96 23.94 -5.64
CA LEU A 189 -3.59 25.03 -6.56
C LEU A 189 -4.81 25.68 -7.20
N ASN A 190 -5.86 24.89 -7.40
CA ASN A 190 -7.13 25.37 -7.90
C ASN A 190 -7.96 26.00 -6.77
N ARG A 191 -8.25 27.29 -6.90
CA ARG A 191 -8.98 28.08 -5.90
C ARG A 191 -10.44 27.68 -5.67
N LYS A 192 -10.95 26.74 -6.43
CA LYS A 192 -12.29 26.15 -6.19
C LYS A 192 -12.31 25.24 -4.95
N TYR A 193 -11.16 24.80 -4.48
CA TYR A 193 -10.99 23.89 -3.36
C TYR A 193 -10.43 24.64 -2.14
N ASP A 194 -10.76 24.17 -0.95
CA ASP A 194 -10.34 24.79 0.30
C ASP A 194 -9.00 24.23 0.82
N ASP A 195 -8.31 25.04 1.59
CA ASP A 195 -7.15 24.62 2.38
C ASP A 195 -7.58 23.69 3.51
N LEU A 196 -6.87 22.58 3.69
CA LEU A 196 -7.15 21.60 4.73
C LEU A 196 -6.02 21.60 5.76
N PRO A 197 -6.30 21.61 7.07
CA PRO A 197 -5.25 21.57 8.07
C PRO A 197 -4.57 20.20 8.08
N VAL A 198 -3.24 20.18 8.21
CA VAL A 198 -2.49 18.96 8.52
C VAL A 198 -2.68 18.67 10.01
N THR A 199 -3.58 17.74 10.32
CA THR A 199 -3.94 17.42 11.70
C THR A 199 -2.92 16.52 12.39
N ASN A 200 -2.15 15.76 11.61
CA ASN A 200 -1.12 14.85 12.10
C ASN A 200 0.01 14.71 11.04
N GLN A 201 1.27 14.56 11.48
CA GLN A 201 2.39 14.30 10.58
C GLN A 201 2.24 12.99 9.81
N ASP A 202 1.55 12.01 10.39
CA ASP A 202 1.23 10.74 9.73
C ASP A 202 0.21 10.89 8.58
N ALA A 203 -0.38 12.07 8.39
CA ALA A 203 -1.28 12.35 7.29
C ALA A 203 -0.56 12.48 5.93
N VAL A 204 0.76 12.72 5.92
CA VAL A 204 1.55 12.86 4.69
C VAL A 204 2.27 11.55 4.38
N TRP A 205 1.99 10.97 3.22
CA TRP A 205 2.46 9.63 2.87
C TRP A 205 3.60 9.61 1.87
N GLY A 206 3.86 10.70 1.20
CA GLY A 206 4.98 10.78 0.31
C GLY A 206 5.04 12.09 -0.47
N LYS A 207 6.24 12.39 -0.91
CA LYS A 207 6.57 13.57 -1.70
C LYS A 207 6.52 13.26 -3.18
N VAL A 208 5.87 14.12 -3.96
CA VAL A 208 5.94 14.07 -5.42
C VAL A 208 7.33 14.51 -5.86
N VAL A 209 8.04 13.63 -6.54
CA VAL A 209 9.41 13.84 -7.01
C VAL A 209 9.49 14.11 -8.51
N ARG A 210 8.46 13.74 -9.26
CA ARG A 210 8.38 13.94 -10.70
C ARG A 210 6.94 13.99 -11.19
N LEU A 211 6.72 14.80 -12.21
CA LEU A 211 5.50 14.86 -13.01
C LEU A 211 5.83 14.45 -14.45
N ARG A 212 5.05 13.54 -15.02
CA ARG A 212 5.07 13.21 -16.46
C ARG A 212 3.78 13.71 -17.08
N LYS A 213 3.89 14.71 -17.92
CA LYS A 213 2.77 15.25 -18.69
C LYS A 213 2.47 14.36 -19.89
N ASN A 214 1.18 14.17 -20.17
CA ASN A 214 0.75 13.62 -21.44
C ASN A 214 0.84 14.73 -22.50
N LEU A 215 1.39 14.41 -23.66
CA LEU A 215 1.44 15.32 -24.83
C LEU A 215 0.11 15.27 -25.56
#